data_4304e979f62fb47e4823a168f6f6f711
#
_entry.id   4304e979f62fb47e4823a168f6f6f711
#
_cell.length_a   1.000
_cell.length_b   1.000
_cell.length_c   1.000
_cell.angle_alpha   90.00
_cell.angle_beta   90.00
_cell.angle_gamma   90.00
#
_symmetry.space_group_name_H-M   'P 1'
#
loop_
_entity.id
_entity.type
_entity.pdbx_description
1 polymer ?
#
loop_
_entity_poly.entity_id
_entity_poly.type
_entity_poly.pdbx_seq_one_letter_code
_entity_poly.pdbx_strand_id
1 'polypeptide(L)'
;MPAMMRRRVDRLGRIALQAAYDAHVDAPDAPVIFASRYGDLGRSVELLTQLARTEPLSPTSFSLSVHNAIGALYSIARGDTSAYAAIAAGEETVEAAFTEACGLLSDGVPRVMVVVYDEPVPTPWEHFSRDVAFPHAWACLLSASTGADAIHLDCADSAPDSPAAPLDAAELPADLRALRFLVSGASRWEHATGGRCWRWARHA
;
A
#
# COMPACT_ATOMS: atom_id res chain seq x y z
N MET A 1 -18.46 -3.00 5.91
CA MET A 1 -18.25 -1.76 6.70
C MET A 1 -19.59 -1.13 7.06
N PRO A 2 -19.81 -0.65 8.33
CA PRO A 2 -21.04 0.01 8.77
C PRO A 2 -21.36 1.26 7.93
N ALA A 3 -22.64 1.50 7.65
CA ALA A 3 -23.08 2.59 6.76
C ALA A 3 -22.64 4.00 7.22
N MET A 4 -22.60 4.23 8.54
CA MET A 4 -22.16 5.50 9.11
C MET A 4 -20.67 5.77 8.85
N MET A 5 -19.83 4.73 8.85
CA MET A 5 -18.40 4.85 8.57
C MET A 5 -18.12 5.08 7.08
N ARG A 6 -18.96 4.54 6.18
CA ARG A 6 -18.85 4.78 4.73
C ARG A 6 -18.89 6.26 4.34
N ARG A 7 -19.57 7.09 5.13
CA ARG A 7 -19.67 8.54 4.88
C ARG A 7 -18.40 9.31 5.26
N ARG A 8 -17.54 8.73 6.06
CA ARG A 8 -16.28 9.34 6.53
C ARG A 8 -15.10 9.04 5.62
N VAL A 9 -15.23 8.02 4.79
CA VAL A 9 -14.20 7.60 3.83
C VAL A 9 -14.55 8.09 2.43
N ASP A 10 -13.56 8.60 1.77
CA ASP A 10 -13.61 8.96 0.35
C ASP A 10 -13.52 7.72 -0.56
N ARG A 11 -13.26 7.96 -1.83
CA ARG A 11 -13.14 6.90 -2.83
C ARG A 11 -11.98 5.95 -2.53
N LEU A 12 -10.78 6.50 -2.24
CA LEU A 12 -9.58 5.71 -1.97
C LEU A 12 -9.77 4.84 -0.73
N GLY A 13 -10.23 5.44 0.35
CA GLY A 13 -10.52 4.70 1.58
C GLY A 13 -11.55 3.59 1.38
N ARG A 14 -12.57 3.78 0.52
CA ARG A 14 -13.58 2.74 0.26
C ARG A 14 -12.99 1.54 -0.45
N ILE A 15 -12.16 1.73 -1.48
CA ILE A 15 -11.55 0.61 -2.22
C ILE A 15 -10.52 -0.11 -1.36
N ALA A 16 -9.70 0.62 -0.58
CA ALA A 16 -8.74 0.04 0.35
C ALA A 16 -9.44 -0.83 1.42
N LEU A 17 -10.49 -0.28 2.05
CA LEU A 17 -11.26 -1.01 3.04
C LEU A 17 -11.99 -2.20 2.44
N GLN A 18 -12.52 -2.11 1.20
CA GLN A 18 -13.13 -3.25 0.55
C GLN A 18 -12.11 -4.39 0.38
N ALA A 19 -10.92 -4.11 -0.15
CA ALA A 19 -9.85 -5.10 -0.30
C ALA A 19 -9.47 -5.73 1.06
N ALA A 20 -9.35 -4.88 2.12
CA ALA A 20 -9.08 -5.37 3.47
C ALA A 20 -10.17 -6.30 4.00
N TYR A 21 -11.46 -5.94 3.83
CA TYR A 21 -12.57 -6.77 4.29
C TYR A 21 -12.64 -8.10 3.55
N ASP A 22 -12.38 -8.11 2.23
CA ASP A 22 -12.42 -9.32 1.41
C ASP A 22 -11.30 -10.28 1.80
N ALA A 23 -10.09 -9.79 2.07
CA ALA A 23 -8.94 -10.60 2.49
C ALA A 23 -9.01 -11.06 3.96
N HIS A 24 -9.76 -10.35 4.81
CA HIS A 24 -9.78 -10.60 6.27
C HIS A 24 -10.63 -11.81 6.69
N VAL A 25 -11.43 -12.37 5.79
CA VAL A 25 -12.36 -13.48 6.09
C VAL A 25 -11.60 -14.68 6.67
N ASP A 26 -10.39 -14.93 6.18
CA ASP A 26 -9.60 -16.12 6.56
C ASP A 26 -8.65 -15.90 7.75
N ALA A 27 -8.52 -14.68 8.27
CA ALA A 27 -7.59 -14.37 9.37
C ALA A 27 -8.05 -13.16 10.22
N PRO A 28 -9.08 -13.34 11.06
CA PRO A 28 -9.72 -12.23 11.78
C PRO A 28 -8.81 -11.48 12.77
N ASP A 29 -7.75 -12.10 13.26
CA ASP A 29 -6.84 -11.52 14.28
C ASP A 29 -5.46 -11.19 13.70
N ALA A 30 -5.28 -11.25 12.38
CA ALA A 30 -4.00 -10.93 11.76
C ALA A 30 -3.69 -9.43 11.86
N PRO A 31 -2.47 -9.03 12.27
CA PRO A 31 -2.00 -7.67 12.13
C PRO A 31 -2.11 -7.20 10.69
N VAL A 32 -2.40 -5.91 10.50
CA VAL A 32 -2.64 -5.33 9.18
C VAL A 32 -1.64 -4.24 8.86
N ILE A 33 -1.01 -4.34 7.71
CA ILE A 33 -0.14 -3.31 7.15
C ILE A 33 -0.88 -2.61 6.01
N PHE A 34 -1.17 -1.34 6.19
CA PHE A 34 -1.73 -0.47 5.16
C PHE A 34 -0.60 0.24 4.43
N ALA A 35 -0.43 -0.04 3.15
CA ALA A 35 0.66 0.46 2.32
C ALA A 35 0.13 1.36 1.21
N SER A 36 0.56 2.61 1.19
CA SER A 36 0.19 3.58 0.17
C SER A 36 1.33 4.57 0.00
N ARG A 37 1.65 4.92 -1.23
CA ARG A 37 2.72 5.87 -1.54
C ARG A 37 2.42 7.27 -1.01
N TYR A 38 1.17 7.71 -1.13
CA TYR A 38 0.74 9.07 -0.82
C TYR A 38 -0.39 9.16 0.20
N GLY A 39 -1.06 8.06 0.52
CA GLY A 39 -2.26 8.07 1.34
C GLY A 39 -3.38 8.89 0.69
N ASP A 40 -4.24 9.51 1.51
CA ASP A 40 -5.32 10.41 1.09
C ASP A 40 -4.77 11.81 0.77
N LEU A 41 -3.99 11.91 -0.32
CA LEU A 41 -3.40 13.19 -0.74
C LEU A 41 -4.48 14.17 -1.22
N GLY A 42 -5.57 13.67 -1.80
CA GLY A 42 -6.70 14.51 -2.24
C GLY A 42 -7.25 15.34 -1.09
N ARG A 43 -7.48 14.74 0.06
CA ARG A 43 -7.93 15.43 1.27
C ARG A 43 -6.91 16.44 1.78
N SER A 44 -5.63 16.10 1.75
CA SER A 44 -4.56 17.00 2.17
C SER A 44 -4.49 18.25 1.27
N VAL A 45 -4.62 18.08 -0.05
CA VAL A 45 -4.65 19.19 -1.01
C VAL A 45 -5.90 20.08 -0.82
N GLU A 46 -7.06 19.47 -0.55
CA GLU A 46 -8.28 20.23 -0.24
C GLU A 46 -8.10 21.10 1.01
N LEU A 47 -7.59 20.55 2.10
CA LEU A 47 -7.33 21.28 3.33
C LEU A 47 -6.30 22.40 3.14
N LEU A 48 -5.22 22.15 2.40
CA LEU A 48 -4.24 23.18 2.06
C LEU A 48 -4.83 24.31 1.21
N THR A 49 -5.73 23.96 0.29
CA THR A 49 -6.44 24.92 -0.54
C THR A 49 -7.39 25.81 0.30
N GLN A 50 -8.14 25.21 1.23
CA GLN A 50 -8.98 25.95 2.19
C GLN A 50 -8.13 26.89 3.05
N LEU A 51 -7.00 26.38 3.58
CA LEU A 51 -6.08 27.19 4.37
C LEU A 51 -5.54 28.39 3.59
N ALA A 52 -5.12 28.19 2.35
CA ALA A 52 -4.60 29.26 1.49
C ALA A 52 -5.67 30.33 1.18
N ARG A 53 -6.94 29.96 1.20
CA ARG A 53 -8.09 30.86 1.03
C ARG A 53 -8.60 31.47 2.34
N THR A 54 -7.96 31.17 3.45
CA THR A 54 -8.40 31.61 4.79
C THR A 54 -9.83 31.10 5.12
N GLU A 55 -10.20 29.95 4.58
CA GLU A 55 -11.49 29.28 4.86
C GLU A 55 -11.40 28.46 6.16
N PRO A 56 -12.53 28.29 6.88
CA PRO A 56 -12.53 27.45 8.07
C PRO A 56 -12.20 25.98 7.76
N LEU A 57 -11.26 25.39 8.51
CA LEU A 57 -10.90 24.00 8.36
C LEU A 57 -11.82 23.10 9.22
N SER A 58 -12.23 21.97 8.67
CA SER A 58 -12.95 20.95 9.42
C SER A 58 -11.98 20.12 10.27
N PRO A 59 -12.13 20.08 11.62
CA PRO A 59 -11.31 19.22 12.47
C PRO A 59 -11.41 17.74 12.09
N THR A 60 -12.59 17.30 11.66
CA THR A 60 -12.79 15.91 11.20
C THR A 60 -12.02 15.62 9.92
N SER A 61 -12.07 16.53 8.93
CA SER A 61 -11.28 16.36 7.69
C SER A 61 -9.78 16.35 7.98
N PHE A 62 -9.32 17.22 8.87
CA PHE A 62 -7.92 17.24 9.31
C PHE A 62 -7.51 15.94 9.98
N SER A 63 -8.31 15.43 10.92
CA SER A 63 -8.04 14.13 11.58
C SER A 63 -8.00 12.94 10.61
N LEU A 64 -8.68 13.03 9.48
CA LEU A 64 -8.75 11.99 8.45
C LEU A 64 -7.72 12.19 7.32
N SER A 65 -6.91 13.24 7.35
CA SER A 65 -5.87 13.48 6.34
C SER A 65 -4.53 12.81 6.64
N VAL A 66 -4.38 12.22 7.83
CA VAL A 66 -3.15 11.52 8.21
C VAL A 66 -3.03 10.18 7.48
N HIS A 67 -1.82 9.76 7.17
CA HIS A 67 -1.55 8.57 6.37
C HIS A 67 -2.15 7.28 6.94
N ASN A 68 -2.23 7.15 8.26
CA ASN A 68 -2.80 5.98 8.95
C ASN A 68 -4.32 6.05 9.17
N ALA A 69 -5.03 7.07 8.66
CA ALA A 69 -6.46 7.26 8.91
C ALA A 69 -7.32 6.08 8.42
N ILE A 70 -6.98 5.50 7.28
CA ILE A 70 -7.73 4.35 6.72
C ILE A 70 -7.60 3.14 7.63
N GLY A 71 -6.39 2.86 8.13
CA GLY A 71 -6.15 1.78 9.11
C GLY A 71 -6.89 2.01 10.43
N ALA A 72 -6.89 3.24 10.94
CA ALA A 72 -7.64 3.60 12.14
C ALA A 72 -9.15 3.40 11.96
N LEU A 73 -9.71 3.83 10.82
CA LEU A 73 -11.12 3.62 10.50
C LEU A 73 -11.47 2.13 10.35
N TYR A 74 -10.56 1.33 9.81
CA TYR A 74 -10.71 -0.12 9.70
C TYR A 74 -10.83 -0.77 11.09
N SER A 75 -9.86 -0.50 11.98
CA SER A 75 -9.84 -0.97 13.36
C SER A 75 -11.12 -0.58 14.11
N ILE A 76 -11.51 0.70 14.07
CA ILE A 76 -12.72 1.21 14.72
C ILE A 76 -13.99 0.54 14.17
N ALA A 77 -14.09 0.39 12.85
CA ALA A 77 -15.28 -0.18 12.21
C ALA A 77 -15.49 -1.65 12.54
N ARG A 78 -14.41 -2.38 12.84
CA ARG A 78 -14.43 -3.78 13.23
C ARG A 78 -14.50 -4.00 14.74
N GLY A 79 -14.17 -2.99 15.53
CA GLY A 79 -13.88 -3.17 16.96
C GLY A 79 -12.62 -4.02 17.18
N ASP A 80 -11.70 -4.00 16.21
CA ASP A 80 -10.50 -4.80 16.19
C ASP A 80 -9.37 -4.04 16.89
N THR A 81 -8.76 -4.66 17.87
CA THR A 81 -7.64 -4.10 18.65
C THR A 81 -6.29 -4.69 18.26
N SER A 82 -6.25 -5.51 17.21
CA SER A 82 -5.00 -6.02 16.65
C SER A 82 -4.09 -4.88 16.19
N ALA A 83 -2.80 -5.14 16.19
CA ALA A 83 -1.83 -4.17 15.71
C ALA A 83 -2.04 -3.84 14.23
N TYR A 84 -1.92 -2.57 13.88
CA TYR A 84 -1.82 -2.16 12.47
C TYR A 84 -0.72 -1.14 12.29
N ALA A 85 -0.12 -1.14 11.10
CA ALA A 85 0.87 -0.16 10.66
C ALA A 85 0.41 0.52 9.38
N ALA A 86 0.94 1.72 9.12
CA ALA A 86 0.77 2.42 7.86
C ALA A 86 2.15 2.75 7.29
N ILE A 87 2.43 2.30 6.07
CA ILE A 87 3.76 2.38 5.46
C ILE A 87 3.70 3.17 4.15
N ALA A 88 4.69 4.04 3.99
CA ALA A 88 5.00 4.76 2.76
C ALA A 88 6.51 4.78 2.54
N ALA A 89 6.97 4.35 1.37
CA ALA A 89 8.38 4.32 0.98
C ALA A 89 8.56 4.69 -0.51
N GLY A 90 7.75 5.62 -1.01
CA GLY A 90 7.80 6.02 -2.42
C GLY A 90 7.49 4.84 -3.35
N GLU A 91 8.34 4.62 -4.33
CA GLU A 91 8.20 3.51 -5.28
C GLU A 91 8.44 2.14 -4.65
N GLU A 92 9.12 2.08 -3.49
CA GLU A 92 9.44 0.86 -2.74
C GLU A 92 8.37 0.52 -1.67
N THR A 93 7.19 1.14 -1.73
CA THR A 93 6.15 1.01 -0.70
C THR A 93 5.71 -0.44 -0.48
N VAL A 94 5.57 -1.22 -1.55
CA VAL A 94 5.18 -2.64 -1.45
C VAL A 94 6.28 -3.46 -0.82
N GLU A 95 7.51 -3.28 -1.26
CA GLU A 95 8.68 -3.99 -0.72
C GLU A 95 8.89 -3.68 0.76
N ALA A 96 8.72 -2.42 1.16
CA ALA A 96 8.79 -2.01 2.55
C ALA A 96 7.67 -2.67 3.39
N ALA A 97 6.45 -2.74 2.86
CA ALA A 97 5.34 -3.39 3.54
C ALA A 97 5.56 -4.90 3.68
N PHE A 98 6.10 -5.56 2.66
CA PHE A 98 6.45 -6.98 2.73
C PHE A 98 7.62 -7.25 3.67
N THR A 99 8.61 -6.35 3.72
CA THR A 99 9.72 -6.44 4.68
C THR A 99 9.22 -6.35 6.12
N GLU A 100 8.33 -5.41 6.42
CA GLU A 100 7.69 -5.31 7.74
C GLU A 100 6.87 -6.57 8.06
N ALA A 101 6.10 -7.06 7.11
CA ALA A 101 5.35 -8.31 7.29
C ALA A 101 6.27 -9.50 7.58
N CYS A 102 7.40 -9.62 6.88
CA CYS A 102 8.40 -10.65 7.15
C CYS A 102 8.99 -10.51 8.57
N GLY A 103 9.20 -9.28 9.05
CA GLY A 103 9.62 -9.01 10.42
C GLY A 103 8.62 -9.58 11.43
N LEU A 104 7.33 -9.24 11.29
CA LEU A 104 6.27 -9.75 12.16
C LEU A 104 6.15 -11.28 12.12
N LEU A 105 6.24 -11.88 10.93
CA LEU A 105 6.23 -13.35 10.79
C LEU A 105 7.44 -13.98 11.48
N SER A 106 8.61 -13.36 11.41
CA SER A 106 9.84 -13.83 12.08
C SER A 106 9.73 -13.73 13.61
N ASP A 107 8.97 -12.75 14.11
CA ASP A 107 8.66 -12.60 15.54
C ASP A 107 7.58 -13.58 16.02
N GLY A 108 7.10 -14.49 15.16
CA GLY A 108 6.19 -15.56 15.49
C GLY A 108 4.71 -15.24 15.25
N VAL A 109 4.39 -14.10 14.63
CA VAL A 109 3.02 -13.84 14.18
C VAL A 109 2.67 -14.84 13.07
N PRO A 110 1.56 -15.61 13.18
CA PRO A 110 1.29 -16.69 12.23
C PRO A 110 0.91 -16.20 10.84
N ARG A 111 0.25 -15.05 10.75
CA ARG A 111 -0.21 -14.44 9.51
C ARG A 111 -0.26 -12.92 9.62
N VAL A 112 0.07 -12.23 8.54
CA VAL A 112 0.01 -10.76 8.41
C VAL A 112 -0.76 -10.40 7.16
N MET A 113 -1.70 -9.48 7.26
CA MET A 113 -2.40 -8.94 6.10
C MET A 113 -1.70 -7.68 5.59
N VAL A 114 -1.45 -7.62 4.29
CA VAL A 114 -0.96 -6.42 3.61
C VAL A 114 -2.05 -5.89 2.70
N VAL A 115 -2.38 -4.60 2.85
CA VAL A 115 -3.36 -3.88 2.03
C VAL A 115 -2.65 -2.75 1.31
N VAL A 116 -2.59 -2.83 -0.01
CA VAL A 116 -1.93 -1.83 -0.86
C VAL A 116 -3.00 -1.04 -1.60
N TYR A 117 -2.85 0.29 -1.62
CA TYR A 117 -3.83 1.17 -2.25
C TYR A 117 -3.19 2.49 -2.65
N ASP A 118 -3.50 2.96 -3.84
CA ASP A 118 -3.10 4.28 -4.32
C ASP A 118 -4.13 4.87 -5.29
N GLU A 119 -4.04 6.18 -5.52
CA GLU A 119 -4.80 6.91 -6.52
C GLU A 119 -3.93 7.98 -7.18
N PRO A 120 -4.32 8.49 -8.36
CA PRO A 120 -3.59 9.56 -9.02
C PRO A 120 -3.42 10.78 -8.11
N VAL A 121 -2.23 11.37 -8.16
CA VAL A 121 -1.96 12.63 -7.47
C VAL A 121 -2.88 13.71 -8.02
N PRO A 122 -3.62 14.45 -7.16
CA PRO A 122 -4.58 15.46 -7.63
C PRO A 122 -3.88 16.69 -8.22
N THR A 123 -4.59 17.35 -9.13
CA THR A 123 -4.20 18.69 -9.64
C THR A 123 -4.09 19.69 -8.46
N PRO A 124 -3.06 20.56 -8.46
CA PRO A 124 -2.05 20.78 -9.51
C PRO A 124 -0.75 19.96 -9.31
N TRP A 125 -0.77 18.90 -8.52
CA TRP A 125 0.40 18.15 -8.08
C TRP A 125 0.70 16.91 -8.95
N GLU A 126 -0.11 16.65 -9.98
CA GLU A 126 0.00 15.48 -10.87
C GLU A 126 1.38 15.31 -11.52
N HIS A 127 2.13 16.41 -11.67
CA HIS A 127 3.47 16.36 -12.25
C HIS A 127 4.54 15.70 -11.34
N PHE A 128 4.22 15.48 -10.06
CA PHE A 128 5.10 14.75 -9.13
C PHE A 128 4.93 13.24 -9.18
N SER A 129 3.85 12.75 -9.80
CA SER A 129 3.61 11.33 -9.99
C SER A 129 3.47 11.02 -11.48
N ARG A 130 4.23 10.04 -11.95
CA ARG A 130 4.20 9.63 -13.36
C ARG A 130 3.46 8.31 -13.59
N ASP A 131 3.12 7.60 -12.51
CA ASP A 131 2.90 6.16 -12.58
C ASP A 131 1.46 5.74 -12.30
N VAL A 132 0.63 6.53 -11.60
CA VAL A 132 -0.70 6.11 -11.19
C VAL A 132 -1.76 6.72 -12.08
N ALA A 133 -2.32 5.90 -12.97
CA ALA A 133 -3.34 6.36 -13.91
C ALA A 133 -4.77 6.25 -13.36
N PHE A 134 -5.03 5.45 -12.33
CA PHE A 134 -6.35 5.17 -11.78
C PHE A 134 -6.29 4.73 -10.32
N PRO A 135 -7.35 4.96 -9.52
CA PRO A 135 -7.43 4.45 -8.16
C PRO A 135 -7.52 2.93 -8.15
N HIS A 136 -6.70 2.29 -7.31
CA HIS A 136 -6.69 0.84 -7.15
C HIS A 136 -6.38 0.44 -5.71
N ALA A 137 -6.76 -0.77 -5.34
CA ALA A 137 -6.40 -1.40 -4.10
C ALA A 137 -6.41 -2.92 -4.26
N TRP A 138 -5.54 -3.58 -3.51
CA TRP A 138 -5.51 -5.02 -3.37
C TRP A 138 -5.02 -5.41 -1.98
N ALA A 139 -5.28 -6.63 -1.57
CA ALA A 139 -4.81 -7.15 -0.30
C ALA A 139 -4.38 -8.60 -0.45
N CYS A 140 -3.42 -9.02 0.37
CA CYS A 140 -3.00 -10.41 0.50
C CYS A 140 -2.74 -10.77 1.95
N LEU A 141 -2.83 -12.06 2.24
CA LEU A 141 -2.48 -12.64 3.52
C LEU A 141 -1.14 -13.37 3.39
N LEU A 142 -0.19 -13.00 4.21
CA LEU A 142 1.15 -13.59 4.25
C LEU A 142 1.27 -14.53 5.45
N SER A 143 1.97 -15.63 5.26
CA SER A 143 2.39 -16.57 6.31
C SER A 143 3.81 -17.04 6.03
N ALA A 144 4.56 -17.42 7.06
CA ALA A 144 5.86 -18.04 6.87
C ALA A 144 5.69 -19.38 6.17
N SER A 145 6.47 -19.61 5.13
CA SER A 145 6.50 -20.88 4.37
C SER A 145 7.91 -21.19 3.90
N THR A 146 8.22 -22.49 3.85
CA THR A 146 9.45 -23.03 3.25
C THR A 146 9.15 -23.92 2.05
N GLY A 147 7.88 -23.98 1.62
CA GLY A 147 7.41 -24.81 0.51
C GLY A 147 7.71 -24.22 -0.87
N ALA A 148 7.37 -24.97 -1.91
CA ALA A 148 7.59 -24.58 -3.32
C ALA A 148 6.92 -23.25 -3.73
N ASP A 149 5.87 -22.83 -3.02
CA ASP A 149 5.18 -21.55 -3.27
C ASP A 149 5.75 -20.38 -2.44
N ALA A 150 6.82 -20.61 -1.66
CA ALA A 150 7.43 -19.55 -0.88
C ALA A 150 8.04 -18.48 -1.79
N ILE A 151 7.80 -17.22 -1.44
CA ILE A 151 8.37 -16.07 -2.13
C ILE A 151 9.54 -15.56 -1.30
N HIS A 152 10.68 -15.44 -1.94
CA HIS A 152 11.87 -14.80 -1.39
C HIS A 152 11.95 -13.38 -1.90
N LEU A 153 12.15 -12.43 -0.98
CA LEU A 153 12.37 -11.02 -1.28
C LEU A 153 13.78 -10.64 -0.83
N ASP A 154 14.57 -10.13 -1.75
CA ASP A 154 15.96 -9.68 -1.53
C ASP A 154 16.13 -8.26 -2.07
N CYS A 155 17.04 -7.51 -1.46
CA CYS A 155 17.41 -6.15 -1.87
C CYS A 155 18.91 -6.03 -1.99
N ALA A 156 19.38 -5.52 -3.10
CA ALA A 156 20.78 -5.21 -3.33
C ALA A 156 20.92 -3.79 -3.89
N ASP A 157 22.07 -3.18 -3.65
CA ASP A 157 22.42 -1.93 -4.32
C ASP A 157 22.46 -2.19 -5.84
N SER A 158 21.77 -1.38 -6.62
CA SER A 158 21.92 -1.42 -8.07
C SER A 158 23.29 -0.84 -8.43
N ALA A 159 23.98 -1.48 -9.38
CA ALA A 159 25.21 -0.91 -9.91
C ALA A 159 24.91 0.51 -10.46
N PRO A 160 25.76 1.51 -10.17
CA PRO A 160 25.50 2.91 -10.54
C PRO A 160 25.32 3.14 -12.05
N ASP A 161 25.65 2.17 -12.88
CA ASP A 161 25.60 2.24 -14.34
C ASP A 161 24.45 1.49 -15.00
N SER A 162 23.51 0.95 -14.23
CA SER A 162 22.30 0.39 -14.86
C SER A 162 21.32 1.55 -15.11
N PRO A 163 21.15 2.01 -16.36
CA PRO A 163 20.15 3.03 -16.64
C PRO A 163 18.80 2.47 -16.21
N ALA A 164 18.08 3.21 -15.38
CA ALA A 164 16.69 2.90 -15.13
C ALA A 164 16.02 2.73 -16.50
N ALA A 165 15.46 1.55 -16.75
CA ALA A 165 14.78 1.31 -18.01
C ALA A 165 13.72 2.44 -18.18
N PRO A 166 13.63 3.08 -19.36
CA PRO A 166 12.62 4.09 -19.58
C PRO A 166 11.27 3.49 -19.20
N LEU A 167 10.55 4.15 -18.29
CA LEU A 167 9.18 3.76 -17.98
C LEU A 167 8.39 3.82 -19.28
N ASP A 168 8.06 2.67 -19.83
CA ASP A 168 7.12 2.60 -20.94
C ASP A 168 5.78 3.14 -20.40
N ALA A 169 5.19 4.13 -21.09
CA ALA A 169 3.94 4.77 -20.67
C ALA A 169 2.76 3.77 -20.56
N ALA A 170 2.97 2.53 -21.00
CA ALA A 170 2.05 1.40 -20.86
C ALA A 170 2.36 0.50 -19.63
N GLU A 171 3.38 0.79 -18.84
CA GLU A 171 3.73 -0.05 -17.70
C GLU A 171 2.81 0.21 -16.51
N LEU A 172 2.39 -0.88 -15.87
CA LEU A 172 1.63 -0.82 -14.63
C LEU A 172 2.46 -0.15 -13.52
N PRO A 173 1.83 0.57 -12.57
CA PRO A 173 2.48 1.02 -11.35
C PRO A 173 3.24 -0.12 -10.64
N ALA A 174 4.29 0.22 -9.90
CA ALA A 174 5.17 -0.78 -9.26
C ALA A 174 4.39 -1.77 -8.38
N ASP A 175 3.42 -1.27 -7.62
CA ASP A 175 2.56 -2.08 -6.76
C ASP A 175 1.66 -3.06 -7.54
N LEU A 176 1.15 -2.66 -8.70
CA LEU A 176 0.39 -3.55 -9.59
C LEU A 176 1.29 -4.54 -10.35
N ARG A 177 2.57 -4.20 -10.58
CA ARG A 177 3.56 -5.15 -11.09
C ARG A 177 3.88 -6.22 -10.05
N ALA A 178 4.00 -5.83 -8.76
CA ALA A 178 4.11 -6.79 -7.66
C ALA A 178 2.89 -7.71 -7.59
N LEU A 179 1.68 -7.17 -7.64
CA LEU A 179 0.45 -7.97 -7.70
C LEU A 179 0.47 -8.94 -8.90
N ARG A 180 0.85 -8.46 -10.08
CA ARG A 180 0.98 -9.32 -11.28
C ARG A 180 1.95 -10.47 -11.04
N PHE A 181 3.12 -10.22 -10.41
CA PHE A 181 4.05 -11.27 -10.04
C PHE A 181 3.38 -12.28 -9.08
N LEU A 182 2.70 -11.80 -8.05
CA LEU A 182 2.04 -12.64 -7.04
C LEU A 182 1.01 -13.61 -7.67
N VAL A 183 0.25 -13.16 -8.67
CA VAL A 183 -0.87 -13.94 -9.26
C VAL A 183 -0.51 -14.68 -10.55
N SER A 184 0.58 -14.32 -11.24
CA SER A 184 0.92 -14.88 -12.54
C SER A 184 1.66 -16.22 -12.50
N GLY A 185 2.14 -16.64 -11.34
CA GLY A 185 3.02 -17.82 -11.23
C GLY A 185 4.42 -17.60 -11.80
N ALA A 186 4.80 -16.36 -12.14
CA ALA A 186 6.16 -16.05 -12.59
C ALA A 186 7.19 -16.46 -11.53
N SER A 187 8.32 -17.04 -11.96
CA SER A 187 9.36 -17.50 -11.05
C SER A 187 10.21 -16.37 -10.49
N ARG A 188 10.29 -15.24 -11.21
CA ARG A 188 11.13 -14.10 -10.83
C ARG A 188 10.55 -12.79 -11.35
N TRP A 189 10.75 -11.72 -10.58
CA TRP A 189 10.53 -10.33 -10.97
C TRP A 189 11.56 -9.43 -10.28
N GLU A 190 11.98 -8.37 -10.94
CA GLU A 190 12.90 -7.37 -10.41
C GLU A 190 12.28 -5.98 -10.49
N HIS A 191 12.50 -5.19 -9.44
CA HIS A 191 12.10 -3.80 -9.35
C HIS A 191 13.31 -2.94 -8.98
N ALA A 192 13.81 -2.18 -9.96
CA ALA A 192 14.91 -1.25 -9.76
C ALA A 192 14.36 0.17 -9.54
N THR A 193 14.67 0.75 -8.40
CA THR A 193 14.28 2.12 -8.03
C THR A 193 15.20 2.67 -6.95
N GLY A 194 15.37 3.99 -6.89
CA GLY A 194 16.12 4.67 -5.82
C GLY A 194 17.57 4.23 -5.66
N GLY A 195 18.21 3.66 -6.69
CA GLY A 195 19.57 3.11 -6.61
C GLY A 195 19.64 1.72 -5.99
N ARG A 196 18.49 1.07 -5.78
CA ARG A 196 18.35 -0.29 -5.29
C ARG A 196 17.66 -1.19 -6.31
N CYS A 197 17.87 -2.50 -6.19
CA CYS A 197 17.18 -3.51 -6.97
C CYS A 197 16.57 -4.54 -6.03
N TRP A 198 15.23 -4.57 -5.99
CA TRP A 198 14.45 -5.56 -5.28
C TRP A 198 14.23 -6.77 -6.18
N ARG A 199 14.48 -7.96 -5.64
CA ARG A 199 14.33 -9.24 -6.35
C ARG A 199 13.28 -10.08 -5.65
N TRP A 200 12.26 -10.45 -6.40
CA TRP A 200 11.19 -11.34 -5.99
C TRP A 200 11.40 -12.68 -6.68
N ALA A 201 11.51 -13.75 -5.94
CA ALA A 201 11.73 -15.09 -6.50
C ALA A 201 10.84 -16.11 -5.81
N ARG A 202 10.29 -17.06 -6.58
CA ARG A 202 9.62 -18.24 -6.02
C ARG A 202 10.66 -19.34 -5.87
N HIS A 203 10.56 -20.08 -4.77
CA HIS A 203 11.30 -21.32 -4.62
C HIS A 203 10.86 -22.31 -5.72
N ALA A 204 11.85 -22.91 -6.40
CA ALA A 204 11.63 -23.98 -7.38
C ALA A 204 11.55 -25.32 -6.68
#